data_ac84ffefe61e3687ba5291f0370650c5
#
_entry.id   ac84ffefe61e3687ba5291f0370650c5
#
_cell.length_a   1.000
_cell.length_b   1.000
_cell.length_c   1.000
_cell.angle_alpha   90.00
_cell.angle_beta   90.00
_cell.angle_gamma   90.00
#
_symmetry.space_group_name_H-M   'P 1'
#
loop_
_entity.id
_entity.type
_entity.pdbx_description
1 polymer ?
#
loop_
_entity_poly.entity_id
_entity_poly.type
_entity_poly.pdbx_seq_one_letter_code
_entity_poly.pdbx_strand_id
1 'polypeptide(L)'
;MWTNEQSFDRETILRQAEKWQVCPFEMSLELSVWMDAVICDYNYVFDPNVYLKRFFGENISGKYLLLIDEAHNLVERGREMYSASICLEDTIQIRKFIKPYSQKLWKKLGKVVSQLKELQNGCDSWKVQENAGVLPISLLSVQGEMDQLLEEP
;
A
#
# COMPACT_ATOMS: atom_id res chain seq x y z
N MET A 1 1.20 16.40 27.87
CA MET A 1 0.29 16.48 26.72
C MET A 1 -1.12 16.00 27.06
N TRP A 2 -1.27 14.87 27.72
CA TRP A 2 -2.54 14.19 28.00
C TRP A 2 -3.04 14.29 29.47
N THR A 3 -2.37 15.02 30.32
CA THR A 3 -2.60 15.03 31.79
C THR A 3 -3.98 15.51 32.23
N ASN A 4 -4.74 16.15 31.35
CA ASN A 4 -6.07 16.69 31.66
C ASN A 4 -7.21 16.11 30.81
N GLU A 5 -6.92 15.14 29.95
CA GLU A 5 -7.95 14.51 29.11
C GLU A 5 -8.49 13.25 29.79
N GLN A 6 -9.83 13.12 29.82
CA GLN A 6 -10.52 11.98 30.41
C GLN A 6 -10.96 10.95 29.36
N SER A 7 -11.00 11.35 28.09
CA SER A 7 -11.31 10.48 26.95
C SER A 7 -10.45 10.84 25.75
N PHE A 8 -10.18 9.85 24.91
CA PHE A 8 -9.37 9.99 23.70
C PHE A 8 -10.23 9.68 22.45
N ASP A 9 -11.42 10.29 22.40
CA ASP A 9 -12.28 10.24 21.23
C ASP A 9 -11.72 11.04 20.05
N ARG A 10 -12.37 10.90 18.90
CA ARG A 10 -11.92 11.56 17.66
C ARG A 10 -11.79 13.08 17.80
N GLU A 11 -12.71 13.71 18.51
CA GLU A 11 -12.74 15.16 18.66
C GLU A 11 -11.57 15.64 19.53
N THR A 12 -11.29 14.96 20.61
CA THR A 12 -10.14 15.22 21.48
C THR A 12 -8.84 15.04 20.74
N ILE A 13 -8.69 13.98 19.95
CA ILE A 13 -7.49 13.72 19.15
C ILE A 13 -7.29 14.84 18.11
N LEU A 14 -8.32 15.24 17.38
CA LEU A 14 -8.22 16.31 16.38
C LEU A 14 -7.83 17.63 17.04
N ARG A 15 -8.48 18.01 18.13
CA ARG A 15 -8.16 19.24 18.88
C ARG A 15 -6.71 19.26 19.38
N GLN A 16 -6.24 18.15 19.91
CA GLN A 16 -4.86 18.05 20.41
C GLN A 16 -3.85 18.03 19.26
N ALA A 17 -4.16 17.36 18.16
CA ALA A 17 -3.32 17.34 16.97
C ALA A 17 -3.14 18.74 16.38
N GLU A 18 -4.22 19.52 16.29
CA GLU A 18 -4.18 20.90 15.84
C GLU A 18 -3.35 21.78 16.77
N LYS A 19 -3.58 21.66 18.09
CA LYS A 19 -2.84 22.42 19.10
C LYS A 19 -1.33 22.19 19.03
N TRP A 20 -0.91 20.95 18.77
CA TRP A 20 0.50 20.57 18.76
C TRP A 20 1.09 20.48 17.34
N GLN A 21 0.32 20.81 16.31
CA GLN A 21 0.74 20.79 14.91
C GLN A 21 1.30 19.41 14.47
N VAL A 22 0.61 18.35 14.85
CA VAL A 22 0.99 16.96 14.53
C VAL A 22 -0.13 16.27 13.76
N CYS A 23 0.21 15.18 13.06
CA CYS A 23 -0.78 14.38 12.35
C CYS A 23 -1.73 13.68 13.33
N PRO A 24 -3.05 13.85 13.24
CA PRO A 24 -4.00 13.20 14.15
C PRO A 24 -4.01 11.69 14.03
N PHE A 25 -3.72 11.15 12.84
CA PHE A 25 -3.60 9.72 12.61
C PHE A 25 -2.39 9.14 13.37
N GLU A 26 -1.20 9.74 13.22
CA GLU A 26 -0.01 9.33 13.96
C GLU A 26 -0.22 9.45 15.48
N MET A 27 -0.90 10.51 15.92
CA MET A 27 -1.24 10.70 17.33
C MET A 27 -2.14 9.56 17.86
N SER A 28 -3.13 9.12 17.08
CA SER A 28 -3.99 7.98 17.45
C SER A 28 -3.22 6.66 17.50
N LEU A 29 -2.27 6.46 16.58
CA LEU A 29 -1.39 5.28 16.58
C LEU A 29 -0.46 5.25 17.79
N GLU A 30 0.08 6.41 18.21
CA GLU A 30 0.89 6.49 19.44
C GLU A 30 0.07 6.14 20.68
N LEU A 31 -1.17 6.63 20.76
CA LEU A 31 -2.07 6.30 21.86
C LEU A 31 -2.41 4.82 21.91
N SER A 32 -2.60 4.18 20.77
CA SER A 32 -2.99 2.76 20.71
C SER A 32 -1.99 1.83 21.40
N VAL A 33 -0.72 2.20 21.47
CA VAL A 33 0.33 1.41 22.13
C VAL A 33 0.12 1.29 23.66
N TRP A 34 -0.63 2.22 24.24
CA TRP A 34 -0.92 2.28 25.68
C TRP A 34 -2.29 1.67 26.04
N MET A 35 -3.01 1.14 25.06
CA MET A 35 -4.35 0.61 25.27
C MET A 35 -4.32 -0.89 25.49
N ASP A 36 -5.24 -1.39 26.32
CA ASP A 36 -5.43 -2.82 26.58
C ASP A 36 -6.18 -3.51 25.43
N ALA A 37 -6.97 -2.76 24.66
CA ALA A 37 -7.70 -3.24 23.51
C ALA A 37 -7.73 -2.19 22.39
N VAL A 38 -7.59 -2.63 21.15
CA VAL A 38 -7.65 -1.80 19.95
C VAL A 38 -8.69 -2.38 19.01
N ILE A 39 -9.63 -1.56 18.57
CA ILE A 39 -10.61 -1.93 17.54
C ILE A 39 -10.20 -1.23 16.25
N CYS A 40 -9.96 -2.00 15.21
CA CYS A 40 -9.51 -1.48 13.93
C CYS A 40 -10.00 -2.38 12.77
N ASP A 41 -9.83 -1.89 11.54
CA ASP A 41 -10.01 -2.72 10.35
C ASP A 41 -8.92 -3.81 10.31
N TYR A 42 -9.25 -5.00 9.84
CA TYR A 42 -8.30 -6.12 9.77
C TYR A 42 -7.16 -5.89 8.76
N ASN A 43 -7.23 -4.90 7.88
CA ASN A 43 -6.11 -4.46 7.06
C ASN A 43 -4.93 -4.04 7.93
N TYR A 44 -5.18 -3.41 9.07
CA TYR A 44 -4.12 -3.02 10.02
C TYR A 44 -3.39 -4.20 10.67
N VAL A 45 -3.90 -5.41 10.51
CA VAL A 45 -3.27 -6.64 11.01
C VAL A 45 -2.67 -7.45 9.87
N PHE A 46 -3.38 -7.59 8.75
CA PHE A 46 -3.07 -8.60 7.72
C PHE A 46 -2.53 -8.03 6.41
N ASP A 47 -2.76 -6.74 6.10
CA ASP A 47 -2.29 -6.16 4.85
C ASP A 47 -0.78 -5.87 4.91
N PRO A 48 0.04 -6.43 4.01
CA PRO A 48 1.48 -6.26 4.02
C PRO A 48 1.94 -4.82 3.82
N ASN A 49 1.08 -3.94 3.28
CA ASN A 49 1.42 -2.55 3.00
C ASN A 49 0.99 -1.58 4.10
N VAL A 50 -0.07 -1.92 4.87
CA VAL A 50 -0.67 -1.00 5.85
C VAL A 50 -0.73 -1.53 7.27
N TYR A 51 -0.26 -2.76 7.53
CA TYR A 51 -0.27 -3.33 8.88
C TYR A 51 0.46 -2.44 9.90
N LEU A 52 0.01 -2.51 11.14
CA LEU A 52 0.57 -1.70 12.24
C LEU A 52 1.95 -2.21 12.65
N LYS A 53 2.99 -1.69 12.04
CA LYS A 53 4.39 -2.05 12.31
C LYS A 53 4.78 -1.89 13.78
N ARG A 54 4.10 -1.03 14.53
CA ARG A 54 4.29 -0.83 15.97
C ARG A 54 3.91 -2.04 16.81
N PHE A 55 3.01 -2.89 16.30
CA PHE A 55 2.54 -4.11 16.97
C PHE A 55 3.11 -5.38 16.33
N PHE A 56 3.25 -5.39 15.00
CA PHE A 56 3.55 -6.59 14.22
C PHE A 56 4.87 -6.50 13.44
N GLY A 57 5.72 -5.51 13.73
CA GLY A 57 7.03 -5.37 13.08
C GLY A 57 8.00 -6.50 13.43
N GLU A 58 8.99 -6.74 12.58
CA GLU A 58 9.94 -7.87 12.67
C GLU A 58 10.66 -8.01 14.02
N ASN A 59 10.90 -6.90 14.73
CA ASN A 59 11.61 -6.89 16.00
C ASN A 59 10.69 -6.68 17.24
N ILE A 60 9.38 -6.80 17.04
CA ILE A 60 8.40 -6.57 18.11
C ILE A 60 7.85 -7.92 18.54
N SER A 61 8.09 -8.28 19.80
CA SER A 61 7.50 -9.45 20.44
C SER A 61 6.34 -9.03 21.33
N GLY A 62 5.12 -9.29 20.89
CA GLY A 62 3.91 -9.10 21.69
C GLY A 62 3.04 -10.34 21.64
N LYS A 63 2.25 -10.57 22.68
CA LYS A 63 1.20 -11.60 22.68
C LYS A 63 -0.13 -10.90 22.48
N TYR A 64 -0.73 -11.05 21.32
CA TYR A 64 -2.00 -10.45 20.97
C TYR A 64 -3.08 -11.50 20.80
N LEU A 65 -4.27 -11.22 21.27
CA LEU A 65 -5.47 -11.99 20.98
C LEU A 65 -6.27 -11.21 19.94
N LEU A 66 -6.50 -11.83 18.78
CA LEU A 66 -7.26 -11.24 17.70
C LEU A 66 -8.69 -11.79 17.71
N LEU A 67 -9.67 -10.90 17.85
CA LEU A 67 -11.09 -11.21 17.69
C LEU A 67 -11.53 -10.63 16.35
N ILE A 68 -11.83 -11.50 15.40
CA ILE A 68 -12.11 -11.09 14.03
C ILE A 68 -13.59 -11.27 13.77
N ASP A 69 -14.29 -10.15 13.57
CA ASP A 69 -15.66 -10.15 13.10
C ASP A 69 -15.71 -10.41 11.59
N GLU A 70 -16.83 -10.99 11.12
CA GLU A 70 -17.02 -11.31 9.70
C GLU A 70 -15.85 -12.07 9.05
N ALA A 71 -15.23 -12.99 9.79
CA ALA A 71 -14.01 -13.70 9.39
C ALA A 71 -14.12 -14.43 8.04
N HIS A 72 -15.35 -14.74 7.59
CA HIS A 72 -15.57 -15.33 6.26
C HIS A 72 -15.11 -14.43 5.11
N ASN A 73 -15.07 -13.11 5.32
CA ASN A 73 -14.59 -12.14 4.32
C ASN A 73 -13.06 -12.14 4.18
N LEU A 74 -12.31 -12.72 5.14
CA LEU A 74 -10.84 -12.68 5.11
C LEU A 74 -10.23 -13.37 3.89
N VAL A 75 -10.91 -14.38 3.33
CA VAL A 75 -10.40 -15.08 2.13
C VAL A 75 -10.39 -14.13 0.92
N GLU A 76 -11.48 -13.41 0.69
CA GLU A 76 -11.55 -12.45 -0.42
C GLU A 76 -10.65 -11.24 -0.17
N ARG A 77 -10.68 -10.72 1.03
CA ARG A 77 -9.81 -9.60 1.43
C ARG A 77 -8.33 -9.98 1.35
N GLY A 78 -7.96 -11.19 1.77
CA GLY A 78 -6.59 -11.67 1.61
C GLY A 78 -6.17 -11.73 0.13
N ARG A 79 -7.05 -12.18 -0.74
CA ARG A 79 -6.79 -12.14 -2.19
C ARG A 79 -6.58 -10.72 -2.69
N GLU A 80 -7.41 -9.76 -2.28
CA GLU A 80 -7.27 -8.35 -2.65
C GLU A 80 -5.95 -7.76 -2.15
N MET A 81 -5.61 -7.97 -0.86
CA MET A 81 -4.39 -7.47 -0.22
C MET A 81 -3.10 -7.96 -0.91
N TYR A 82 -3.12 -9.19 -1.42
CA TYR A 82 -1.98 -9.81 -2.09
C TYR A 82 -2.10 -9.81 -3.62
N SER A 83 -3.03 -9.05 -4.17
CA SER A 83 -3.22 -8.88 -5.61
C SER A 83 -2.81 -7.49 -6.06
N ALA A 84 -2.32 -7.40 -7.27
CA ALA A 84 -2.04 -6.14 -7.93
C ALA A 84 -2.61 -6.15 -9.35
N SER A 85 -2.99 -5.00 -9.85
CA SER A 85 -3.46 -4.83 -11.22
C SER A 85 -2.66 -3.77 -11.95
N ILE A 86 -2.50 -3.95 -13.24
CA ILE A 86 -1.89 -2.97 -14.13
C ILE A 86 -2.79 -2.78 -15.36
N CYS A 87 -3.13 -1.54 -15.66
CA CYS A 87 -3.93 -1.18 -16.81
C CYS A 87 -3.02 -0.74 -17.96
N LEU A 88 -3.25 -1.30 -19.15
CA LEU A 88 -2.45 -0.97 -20.34
C LEU A 88 -2.63 0.50 -20.75
N GLU A 89 -3.86 0.99 -20.74
CA GLU A 89 -4.21 2.36 -21.13
C GLU A 89 -3.53 3.37 -20.21
N ASP A 90 -3.61 3.16 -18.91
CA ASP A 90 -2.96 4.02 -17.91
C ASP A 90 -1.44 4.00 -18.06
N THR A 91 -0.87 2.81 -18.29
CA THR A 91 0.59 2.68 -18.52
C THR A 91 1.04 3.44 -19.77
N ILE A 92 0.23 3.44 -20.83
CA ILE A 92 0.50 4.22 -22.05
C ILE A 92 0.42 5.72 -21.78
N GLN A 93 -0.56 6.18 -20.99
CA GLN A 93 -0.70 7.59 -20.62
C GLN A 93 0.46 8.06 -19.76
N ILE A 94 0.82 7.30 -18.72
CA ILE A 94 1.97 7.58 -17.87
C ILE A 94 3.25 7.66 -18.70
N ARG A 95 3.45 6.72 -19.63
CA ARG A 95 4.60 6.73 -20.53
C ARG A 95 4.67 8.00 -21.39
N LYS A 96 3.54 8.49 -21.89
CA LYS A 96 3.49 9.75 -22.65
C LYS A 96 3.86 10.94 -21.78
N PHE A 97 3.31 10.98 -20.55
CA PHE A 97 3.55 12.05 -19.58
C PHE A 97 5.02 12.13 -19.16
N ILE A 98 5.66 10.99 -18.88
CA ILE A 98 7.02 10.95 -18.34
C ILE A 98 8.11 11.25 -19.38
N LYS A 99 7.79 11.21 -20.66
CA LYS A 99 8.76 11.39 -21.76
C LYS A 99 9.65 12.63 -21.65
N PRO A 100 9.14 13.83 -21.32
CA PRO A 100 9.99 15.03 -21.17
C PRO A 100 10.84 15.03 -19.92
N TYR A 101 10.48 14.24 -18.89
CA TYR A 101 11.15 14.25 -17.58
C TYR A 101 12.25 13.19 -17.47
N SER A 102 12.02 11.97 -17.98
CA SER A 102 13.00 10.87 -17.93
C SER A 102 12.96 9.99 -19.17
N GLN A 103 14.00 10.06 -19.99
CA GLN A 103 14.17 9.18 -21.14
C GLN A 103 14.42 7.72 -20.74
N LYS A 104 15.06 7.49 -19.60
CA LYS A 104 15.30 6.14 -19.08
C LYS A 104 13.99 5.48 -18.68
N LEU A 105 13.19 6.15 -17.88
CA LEU A 105 11.89 5.66 -17.43
C LEU A 105 10.92 5.48 -18.60
N TRP A 106 10.92 6.41 -19.55
CA TRP A 106 10.13 6.29 -20.77
C TRP A 106 10.45 5.03 -21.59
N LYS A 107 11.75 4.66 -21.70
CA LYS A 107 12.19 3.43 -22.38
C LYS A 107 11.75 2.18 -21.61
N LYS A 108 11.91 2.17 -20.28
CA LYS A 108 11.52 1.06 -19.41
C LYS A 108 10.01 0.81 -19.46
N LEU A 109 9.19 1.86 -19.36
CA LEU A 109 7.74 1.78 -19.54
C LEU A 109 7.35 1.30 -20.94
N GLY A 110 8.15 1.62 -21.96
CA GLY A 110 7.94 1.10 -23.32
C GLY A 110 8.03 -0.41 -23.41
N LYS A 111 8.93 -1.04 -22.66
CA LYS A 111 9.03 -2.50 -22.58
C LYS A 111 7.80 -3.10 -21.89
N VAL A 112 7.36 -2.50 -20.77
CA VAL A 112 6.15 -2.94 -20.07
C VAL A 112 4.93 -2.86 -20.98
N VAL A 113 4.72 -1.75 -21.70
CA VAL A 113 3.62 -1.61 -22.67
C VAL A 113 3.67 -2.67 -23.76
N SER A 114 4.84 -2.98 -24.30
CA SER A 114 4.99 -4.03 -25.33
C SER A 114 4.60 -5.40 -24.79
N GLN A 115 5.02 -5.74 -23.58
CA GLN A 115 4.72 -7.02 -22.92
C GLN A 115 3.24 -7.13 -22.56
N LEU A 116 2.61 -6.05 -22.06
CA LEU A 116 1.16 -6.05 -21.80
C LEU A 116 0.35 -6.28 -23.08
N LYS A 117 0.74 -5.65 -24.19
CA LYS A 117 0.11 -5.90 -25.50
C LYS A 117 0.30 -7.33 -25.98
N GLU A 118 1.47 -7.91 -25.77
CA GLU A 118 1.73 -9.31 -26.10
C GLU A 118 0.86 -10.26 -25.28
N LEU A 119 0.71 -10.00 -23.97
CA LEU A 119 -0.18 -10.76 -23.09
C LEU A 119 -1.66 -10.61 -23.49
N GLN A 120 -2.06 -9.48 -24.03
CA GLN A 120 -3.41 -9.22 -24.51
C GLN A 120 -3.72 -9.97 -25.82
N ASN A 121 -2.70 -10.26 -26.63
CA ASN A 121 -2.90 -10.95 -27.90
C ASN A 121 -3.54 -12.33 -27.71
N GLY A 122 -4.58 -12.61 -28.49
CA GLY A 122 -5.32 -13.88 -28.42
C GLY A 122 -6.20 -14.00 -27.16
N CYS A 123 -6.59 -12.86 -26.56
CA CYS A 123 -7.52 -12.81 -25.45
C CYS A 123 -8.72 -11.95 -25.81
N ASP A 124 -9.88 -12.58 -26.06
CA ASP A 124 -11.11 -11.85 -26.44
C ASP A 124 -11.87 -11.31 -25.22
N SER A 125 -11.77 -11.96 -24.07
CA SER A 125 -12.43 -11.52 -22.84
C SER A 125 -11.49 -11.59 -21.63
N TRP A 126 -11.10 -12.78 -21.21
CA TRP A 126 -10.15 -13.01 -20.12
C TRP A 126 -9.40 -14.33 -20.31
N LYS A 127 -8.21 -14.42 -19.75
CA LYS A 127 -7.44 -15.66 -19.67
C LYS A 127 -6.64 -15.74 -18.39
N VAL A 128 -6.48 -16.96 -17.88
CA VAL A 128 -5.53 -17.25 -16.81
C VAL A 128 -4.18 -17.57 -17.45
N GLN A 129 -3.13 -17.00 -16.93
CA GLN A 129 -1.76 -17.24 -17.35
C GLN A 129 -0.89 -17.54 -16.13
N GLU A 130 -0.34 -18.74 -16.07
CA GLU A 130 0.48 -19.19 -14.94
C GLU A 130 1.84 -18.48 -14.88
N ASN A 131 2.35 -18.01 -16.01
CA ASN A 131 3.64 -17.36 -16.11
C ASN A 131 3.52 -16.03 -16.87
N ALA A 132 3.75 -14.94 -16.16
CA ALA A 132 3.78 -13.59 -16.75
C ALA A 132 5.10 -13.27 -17.50
N GLY A 133 5.97 -14.28 -17.71
CA GLY A 133 7.23 -14.15 -18.42
C GLY A 133 8.19 -13.15 -17.77
N VAL A 134 8.66 -12.20 -18.55
CA VAL A 134 9.61 -11.16 -18.10
C VAL A 134 8.92 -9.88 -17.58
N LEU A 135 7.58 -9.82 -17.56
CA LEU A 135 6.85 -8.64 -17.11
C LEU A 135 7.19 -8.23 -15.66
N PRO A 136 7.27 -9.15 -14.66
CA PRO A 136 7.66 -8.78 -13.30
C PRO A 136 9.04 -8.12 -13.23
N ILE A 137 10.01 -8.63 -13.97
CA ILE A 137 11.37 -8.07 -14.01
C ILE A 137 11.36 -6.65 -14.63
N SER A 138 10.54 -6.45 -15.66
CA SER A 138 10.39 -5.13 -16.28
C SER A 138 9.73 -4.13 -15.32
N LEU A 139 8.74 -4.56 -14.52
CA LEU A 139 8.11 -3.73 -13.50
C LEU A 139 9.08 -3.36 -12.38
N LEU A 140 9.86 -4.32 -11.86
CA LEU A 140 10.92 -4.04 -10.89
C LEU A 140 11.95 -3.05 -11.42
N SER A 141 12.30 -3.15 -12.71
CA SER A 141 13.21 -2.19 -13.36
C SER A 141 12.62 -0.78 -13.47
N VAL A 142 11.29 -0.67 -13.67
CA VAL A 142 10.56 0.61 -13.63
C VAL A 142 10.59 1.18 -12.22
N GLN A 143 10.23 0.37 -11.22
CA GLN A 143 10.24 0.77 -9.81
C GLN A 143 11.61 1.31 -9.40
N GLY A 144 12.69 0.58 -9.63
CA GLY A 144 14.02 1.03 -9.25
C GLY A 144 14.45 2.34 -9.93
N GLU A 145 13.97 2.64 -11.15
CA GLU A 145 14.23 3.94 -11.78
C GLU A 145 13.37 5.06 -11.17
N MET A 146 12.13 4.75 -10.76
CA MET A 146 11.26 5.71 -10.07
C MET A 146 11.84 6.08 -8.71
N ASP A 147 12.30 5.08 -7.94
CA ASP A 147 12.90 5.29 -6.62
C ASP A 147 14.15 6.22 -6.74
N GLN A 148 15.01 5.99 -7.74
CA GLN A 148 16.15 6.87 -8.01
C GLN A 148 15.72 8.32 -8.33
N LEU A 149 14.67 8.50 -9.13
CA LEU A 149 14.17 9.84 -9.47
C LEU A 149 13.54 10.58 -8.29
N LEU A 150 13.02 9.86 -7.30
CA LEU A 150 12.42 10.43 -6.09
C LEU A 150 13.47 10.75 -5.01
N GLU A 151 14.63 10.09 -5.06
CA GLU A 151 15.75 10.34 -4.16
C GLU A 151 16.68 11.46 -4.64
N GLU A 152 16.63 11.83 -5.92
CA GLU A 152 17.37 12.98 -6.43
C GLU A 152 16.72 14.28 -5.94
N PRO A 153 17.45 15.14 -5.20
CA PRO A 153 16.96 16.40 -4.63
C PRO A 153 16.65 17.47 -5.69
#